data_23d83d30ea3fa7d6041ee7e077dd6589
#
_entry.id   23d83d30ea3fa7d6041ee7e077dd6589
#
_cell.length_a   1.000
_cell.length_b   1.000
_cell.length_c   1.000
_cell.angle_alpha   90.00
_cell.angle_beta   90.00
_cell.angle_gamma   90.00
#
_symmetry.space_group_name_H-M   'P 1'
#
loop_
_entity.id
_entity.type
_entity.pdbx_description
1 polymer ?
#
loop_
_entity_poly.entity_id
_entity_poly.type
_entity_poly.pdbx_seq_one_letter_code
_entity_poly.pdbx_strand_id
1 'polypeptide(L)'
;LGDVNRFEIVARIAEVSATRYTPAGLPVVDCQLEHESTLEEAGTQRKIHLLLKSVAMGTMAEKMIHMPLEKLCRYTGFLASTQKSKSVIFHIQSIHTDN
;
A
#
# COMPACT_ATOMS: atom_id res chain seq x y z
N LEU A 1 -22.64 0.00 -10.43
CA LEU A 1 -21.35 -0.54 -10.02
C LEU A 1 -21.43 -1.04 -8.60
N GLY A 2 -20.70 -2.09 -8.28
CA GLY A 2 -20.68 -2.66 -6.95
C GLY A 2 -19.74 -1.93 -6.02
N ASP A 3 -19.79 -2.31 -4.75
CA ASP A 3 -18.95 -1.70 -3.71
C ASP A 3 -17.70 -2.54 -3.42
N VAL A 4 -17.44 -3.57 -4.22
CA VAL A 4 -16.29 -4.43 -4.00
C VAL A 4 -15.06 -3.79 -4.62
N ASN A 5 -14.17 -3.33 -3.75
CA ASN A 5 -12.86 -2.83 -4.11
C ASN A 5 -11.97 -3.08 -2.91
N ARG A 6 -11.43 -4.29 -2.84
CA ARG A 6 -10.60 -4.72 -1.74
C ARG A 6 -9.32 -5.31 -2.28
N PHE A 7 -8.21 -4.85 -1.77
CA PHE A 7 -6.89 -5.31 -2.16
C PHE A 7 -6.08 -5.67 -0.93
N GLU A 8 -5.43 -6.82 -0.99
CA GLU A 8 -4.64 -7.31 0.12
C GLU A 8 -3.31 -7.80 -0.44
N ILE A 9 -2.22 -7.43 0.23
CA ILE A 9 -0.89 -7.81 -0.24
C ILE A 9 0.06 -7.90 0.95
N VAL A 10 0.96 -8.88 0.89
CA VAL A 10 2.07 -8.98 1.84
C VAL A 10 3.26 -8.27 1.20
N ALA A 11 3.80 -7.29 1.87
CA ALA A 11 4.84 -6.45 1.30
C ALA A 11 5.67 -5.82 2.41
N ARG A 12 6.76 -5.15 1.99
CA ARG A 12 7.58 -4.37 2.91
C ARG A 12 7.62 -2.92 2.42
N ILE A 13 7.83 -2.00 3.35
CA ILE A 13 7.96 -0.59 3.00
C ILE A 13 9.35 -0.36 2.43
N ALA A 14 9.43 0.03 1.16
CA ALA A 14 10.69 0.36 0.53
C ALA A 14 11.04 1.83 0.69
N GLU A 15 10.02 2.70 0.71
CA GLU A 15 10.23 4.14 0.78
C GLU A 15 9.01 4.81 1.39
N VAL A 16 9.24 5.79 2.25
CA VAL A 16 8.20 6.60 2.88
C VAL A 16 8.53 8.07 2.70
N SER A 17 7.57 8.85 2.24
CA SER A 17 7.73 10.28 2.09
C SER A 17 7.53 11.00 3.42
N ALA A 18 7.91 12.28 3.46
CA ALA A 18 7.58 13.13 4.60
C ALA A 18 6.05 13.28 4.69
N THR A 19 5.54 13.48 5.90
CA THR A 19 4.12 13.70 6.12
C THR A 19 3.68 15.01 5.49
N ARG A 20 2.56 14.97 4.79
CA ARG A 20 1.88 16.16 4.29
C ARG A 20 0.49 16.20 4.89
N TYR A 21 -0.19 17.33 4.77
CA TYR A 21 -1.49 17.51 5.41
C TYR A 21 -2.51 17.99 4.39
N THR A 22 -3.74 17.47 4.51
CA THR A 22 -4.86 17.99 3.72
C THR A 22 -5.24 19.37 4.23
N PRO A 23 -6.04 20.15 3.47
CA PRO A 23 -6.54 21.43 3.99
C PRO A 23 -7.27 21.33 5.31
N ALA A 24 -7.89 20.18 5.61
CA ALA A 24 -8.56 19.95 6.88
C ALA A 24 -7.62 19.53 8.00
N GLY A 25 -6.31 19.45 7.73
CA GLY A 25 -5.32 19.09 8.75
C GLY A 25 -5.10 17.59 8.92
N LEU A 26 -5.62 16.76 8.03
CA LEU A 26 -5.45 15.32 8.10
C LEU A 26 -4.06 14.92 7.60
N PRO A 27 -3.26 14.17 8.38
CA PRO A 27 -1.96 13.73 7.90
C PRO A 27 -2.07 12.70 6.78
N VAL A 28 -1.17 12.81 5.82
CA VAL A 28 -1.08 11.91 4.67
C VAL A 28 0.37 11.54 4.46
N VAL A 29 0.63 10.25 4.27
CA VAL A 29 1.95 9.72 3.99
C VAL A 29 1.88 8.90 2.70
N ASP A 30 2.73 9.26 1.74
CA ASP A 30 2.89 8.48 0.52
C ASP A 30 4.03 7.50 0.73
N CYS A 31 3.90 6.29 0.22
CA CYS A 31 4.94 5.29 0.36
C CYS A 31 4.96 4.36 -0.84
N GLN A 32 6.06 3.62 -0.95
CA GLN A 32 6.15 2.52 -1.90
C GLN A 32 6.27 1.23 -1.14
N LEU A 33 5.42 0.28 -1.47
CA LEU A 33 5.47 -1.07 -0.93
C LEU A 33 6.14 -1.96 -1.97
N GLU A 34 7.07 -2.79 -1.51
CA GLU A 34 7.72 -3.76 -2.37
C GLU A 34 7.20 -5.14 -2.06
N HIS A 35 6.78 -5.86 -3.11
CA HIS A 35 6.20 -7.18 -2.99
C HIS A 35 6.93 -8.16 -3.90
N GLU A 36 7.19 -9.34 -3.36
CA GLU A 36 7.73 -10.46 -4.13
C GLU A 36 6.92 -11.71 -3.81
N SER A 37 6.59 -12.47 -4.83
CA SER A 37 5.90 -13.74 -4.65
C SER A 37 6.21 -14.66 -5.82
N THR A 38 5.85 -15.92 -5.65
CA THR A 38 5.91 -16.90 -6.73
C THR A 38 4.51 -17.49 -6.85
N LEU A 39 3.89 -17.27 -8.01
CA LEU A 39 2.51 -17.70 -8.25
C LEU A 39 2.45 -18.50 -9.53
N GLU A 40 1.44 -19.35 -9.60
CA GLU A 40 1.21 -20.14 -10.81
C GLU A 40 0.27 -19.39 -11.74
N GLU A 41 0.63 -19.37 -13.03
CA GLU A 41 -0.24 -18.82 -14.07
C GLU A 41 -0.10 -19.70 -15.31
N ALA A 42 -1.23 -20.20 -15.79
CA ALA A 42 -1.29 -21.06 -16.97
C ALA A 42 -0.35 -22.27 -16.87
N GLY A 43 -0.27 -22.88 -15.68
CA GLY A 43 0.56 -24.05 -15.44
C GLY A 43 2.05 -23.77 -15.26
N THR A 44 2.44 -22.51 -15.19
CA THR A 44 3.84 -22.12 -15.06
C THR A 44 4.03 -21.28 -13.79
N GLN A 45 5.12 -21.56 -13.07
CA GLN A 45 5.46 -20.76 -11.90
C GLN A 45 6.05 -19.44 -12.37
N ARG A 46 5.51 -18.34 -11.85
CA ARG A 46 6.00 -17.00 -12.17
C ARG A 46 6.50 -16.31 -10.92
N LYS A 47 7.66 -15.68 -11.05
CA LYS A 47 8.17 -14.81 -10.00
C LYS A 47 7.61 -13.42 -10.23
N ILE A 48 6.96 -12.90 -9.21
CA ILE A 48 6.32 -11.60 -9.24
C ILE A 48 7.14 -10.64 -8.39
N HIS A 49 7.46 -9.49 -8.96
CA HIS A 49 8.08 -8.40 -8.22
C HIS A 49 7.38 -7.11 -8.63
N LEU A 50 6.93 -6.34 -7.65
CA LEU A 50 6.32 -5.06 -7.97
C LEU A 50 6.60 -4.03 -6.88
N LEU A 51 6.65 -2.78 -7.31
CA LEU A 51 6.66 -1.63 -6.43
C LEU A 51 5.29 -0.98 -6.55
N LEU A 52 4.59 -0.88 -5.43
CA LEU A 52 3.21 -0.43 -5.40
C LEU A 52 3.14 0.96 -4.75
N LYS A 53 2.72 1.95 -5.54
CA LYS A 53 2.48 3.29 -5.00
C LYS A 53 1.29 3.22 -4.06
N SER A 54 1.48 3.73 -2.85
CA SER A 54 0.50 3.60 -1.78
C SER A 54 0.38 4.89 -1.00
N VAL A 55 -0.74 5.04 -0.31
CA VAL A 55 -1.00 6.21 0.52
C VAL A 55 -1.71 5.77 1.79
N ALA A 56 -1.39 6.43 2.89
CA ALA A 56 -2.05 6.23 4.17
C ALA A 56 -2.50 7.60 4.69
N MET A 57 -3.68 7.65 5.28
CA MET A 57 -4.28 8.90 5.77
C MET A 57 -4.71 8.75 7.23
N GLY A 58 -4.66 9.86 7.97
CA GLY A 58 -5.15 9.91 9.34
C GLY A 58 -4.32 9.04 10.27
N THR A 59 -4.98 8.27 11.11
CA THR A 59 -4.30 7.40 12.07
C THR A 59 -3.40 6.37 11.37
N MET A 60 -3.78 5.96 10.17
CA MET A 60 -2.96 5.03 9.41
C MET A 60 -1.65 5.69 8.96
N ALA A 61 -1.67 6.98 8.61
CA ALA A 61 -0.46 7.72 8.28
C ALA A 61 0.47 7.78 9.50
N GLU A 62 -0.07 8.06 10.67
CA GLU A 62 0.71 8.10 11.91
C GLU A 62 1.34 6.74 12.20
N LYS A 63 0.60 5.66 11.96
CA LYS A 63 1.13 4.32 12.16
C LYS A 63 2.27 4.02 11.18
N MET A 64 2.13 4.46 9.93
CA MET A 64 3.14 4.19 8.89
C MET A 64 4.50 4.81 9.19
N ILE A 65 4.52 6.02 9.73
CA ILE A 65 5.79 6.69 10.01
C ILE A 65 6.59 6.02 11.12
N HIS A 66 5.95 5.17 11.91
CA HIS A 66 6.62 4.41 12.97
C HIS A 66 6.91 2.97 12.58
N MET A 67 6.51 2.55 11.38
CA MET A 67 6.78 1.19 10.93
C MET A 67 8.23 1.04 10.50
N PRO A 68 8.90 -0.04 10.89
CA PRO A 68 10.26 -0.29 10.40
C PRO A 68 10.24 -0.58 8.90
N LEU A 69 11.24 -0.05 8.20
CA LEU A 69 11.43 -0.37 6.79
C LEU A 69 11.81 -1.84 6.65
N GLU A 70 11.49 -2.42 5.50
CA GLU A 70 11.86 -3.79 5.13
C GLU A 70 11.17 -4.90 5.92
N LYS A 71 10.29 -4.56 6.87
CA LYS A 71 9.53 -5.58 7.58
C LYS A 71 8.34 -6.03 6.76
N LEU A 72 8.17 -7.35 6.61
CA LEU A 72 7.01 -7.89 5.90
C LEU A 72 5.76 -7.77 6.75
N CYS A 73 4.74 -7.17 6.17
CA CYS A 73 3.44 -7.00 6.80
C CYS A 73 2.34 -7.26 5.78
N ARG A 74 1.15 -7.55 6.27
CA ARG A 74 -0.03 -7.71 5.43
C ARG A 74 -0.78 -6.38 5.41
N TYR A 75 -0.92 -5.82 4.22
CA TYR A 75 -1.62 -4.55 4.02
C TYR A 75 -2.94 -4.80 3.34
N THR A 76 -4.00 -4.20 3.84
CA THR A 76 -5.31 -4.27 3.20
C THR A 76 -5.86 -2.88 2.97
N GLY A 77 -6.66 -2.74 1.92
CA GLY A 77 -7.25 -1.48 1.57
C GLY A 77 -7.94 -1.56 0.22
N PHE A 78 -7.87 -0.50 -0.54
CA PHE A 78 -8.53 -0.43 -1.84
C PHE A 78 -7.65 0.28 -2.86
N LEU A 79 -8.01 0.14 -4.13
CA LEU A 79 -7.29 0.76 -5.24
C LEU A 79 -8.09 1.94 -5.78
N ALA A 80 -7.41 3.02 -6.09
CA ALA A 80 -8.03 4.19 -6.69
C ALA A 80 -7.02 4.87 -7.60
N SER A 81 -7.47 5.80 -8.39
CA SER A 81 -6.57 6.63 -9.19
C SER A 81 -6.89 8.09 -8.93
N THR A 82 -5.90 8.96 -9.14
CA THR A 82 -6.11 10.39 -8.99
C THR A 82 -6.71 10.96 -10.29
N GLN A 83 -7.35 12.13 -10.18
CA GLN A 83 -7.90 12.79 -11.36
C GLN A 83 -6.82 13.25 -12.33
N LYS A 84 -5.64 13.56 -11.82
CA LYS A 84 -4.52 14.07 -12.63
C LYS A 84 -3.73 12.96 -13.30
N SER A 85 -3.83 11.75 -12.79
CA SER A 85 -3.07 10.60 -13.28
C SER A 85 -3.96 9.39 -13.32
N LYS A 86 -3.80 8.58 -14.35
CA LYS A 86 -4.52 7.31 -14.41
C LYS A 86 -3.79 6.19 -13.69
N SER A 87 -2.70 6.52 -12.99
CA SER A 87 -1.97 5.56 -12.19
C SER A 87 -2.81 5.06 -11.03
N VAL A 88 -2.69 3.78 -10.75
CA VAL A 88 -3.39 3.17 -9.63
C VAL A 88 -2.60 3.41 -8.35
N ILE A 89 -3.30 3.84 -7.31
CA ILE A 89 -2.74 4.07 -5.98
C ILE A 89 -3.45 3.15 -5.02
N PHE A 90 -2.67 2.46 -4.19
CA PHE A 90 -3.21 1.62 -3.13
C PHE A 90 -3.42 2.46 -1.87
N HIS A 91 -4.68 2.53 -1.41
CA HIS A 91 -5.04 3.24 -0.18
C HIS A 91 -5.05 2.23 0.96
N ILE A 92 -4.14 2.42 1.91
CA ILE A 92 -3.94 1.47 3.01
C ILE A 92 -4.98 1.75 4.11
N GLN A 93 -5.78 0.75 4.44
CA GLN A 93 -6.77 0.84 5.51
C GLN A 93 -6.38 0.07 6.76
N SER A 94 -5.57 -0.97 6.62
CA SER A 94 -5.09 -1.72 7.77
C SER A 94 -3.75 -2.36 7.50
N ILE A 95 -2.99 -2.56 8.58
CA ILE A 95 -1.67 -3.19 8.55
C ILE A 95 -1.66 -4.26 9.63
N HIS A 96 -1.30 -5.47 9.24
CA HIS A 96 -1.18 -6.59 10.17
C HIS A 96 0.24 -7.14 10.12
N THR A 97 0.87 -7.21 11.27
CA THR A 97 2.18 -7.83 11.38
C THR A 97 1.98 -9.28 11.78
N ASP A 98 2.52 -10.18 10.98
CA ASP A 98 2.50 -11.61 11.32
C ASP A 98 3.70 -11.90 12.21
N ASN A 99 3.44 -12.12 13.47
CA ASN A 99 4.47 -12.53 14.43
C ASN A 99 4.29 -13.97 14.78
#